data_219d27cf0426d85e69c3f3ef62c11ed1
#
_entry.id   219d27cf0426d85e69c3f3ef62c11ed1
#
_cell.length_a   1.000
_cell.length_b   1.000
_cell.length_c   1.000
_cell.angle_alpha   90.00
_cell.angle_beta   90.00
_cell.angle_gamma   90.00
#
_symmetry.space_group_name_H-M   'P 1'
#
loop_
_entity.id
_entity.type
_entity.pdbx_description
1 polymer ?
#
loop_
_entity_poly.entity_id
_entity_poly.type
_entity_poly.pdbx_seq_one_letter_code
_entity_poly.pdbx_strand_id
1 'polypeptide(L)'
;GNIFMFSDLSSGPFPPGMNMKHSMKYSLNVTLKELYNGTKKEFTIHHKTKEGQMKKTNYIINVKKGSKHGDNIVVKEGGNYIPELNITEDLIIQIIEQNHEYYKRKNNDLYIDHTISLAEALCGCSITIEHFNEIITFQINEIIKPNTLYKVEDKGMPIKYNENELSEDEANRKYGDLIIDFTILFPNQLNETKINLLRKLFNHPEEKTETSLVAYYYKDKEDIVKELINEENQNEEEPGCIQQ
;
A
#
# COMPACT_ATOMS: atom_id res chain seq x y z
N GLY A 1 -8.46 19.60 8.91
CA GLY A 1 -8.48 18.27 9.49
C GLY A 1 -9.87 17.97 10.00
N ASN A 2 -10.57 17.00 9.42
CA ASN A 2 -11.89 16.60 9.86
C ASN A 2 -11.76 15.75 11.12
N ILE A 3 -12.42 16.16 12.19
CA ILE A 3 -12.57 15.38 13.42
C ILE A 3 -13.72 14.41 13.17
N PHE A 4 -13.41 13.12 13.00
CA PHE A 4 -14.43 12.07 13.03
C PHE A 4 -14.44 11.46 14.42
N MET A 5 -15.57 11.61 15.13
CA MET A 5 -15.84 10.83 16.33
C MET A 5 -16.41 9.47 15.90
N PHE A 6 -15.62 8.43 15.99
CA PHE A 6 -16.09 7.07 15.81
C PHE A 6 -16.24 6.38 17.16
N SER A 7 -17.45 5.88 17.41
CA SER A 7 -17.77 4.94 18.47
C SER A 7 -17.79 3.54 17.89
N ASP A 8 -16.65 2.95 17.52
CA ASP A 8 -16.57 1.51 17.38
C ASP A 8 -15.13 1.02 17.48
N LEU A 9 -14.96 0.09 18.40
CA LEU A 9 -13.69 -0.57 18.72
C LEU A 9 -13.58 -1.84 17.90
N SER A 10 -12.62 -1.94 16.99
CA SER A 10 -12.07 -3.24 16.64
C SER A 10 -10.58 -3.18 16.29
N SER A 11 -9.82 -3.93 17.08
CA SER A 11 -8.60 -4.69 16.82
C SER A 11 -7.33 -3.96 16.34
N GLY A 12 -6.52 -3.60 17.33
CA GLY A 12 -5.06 -3.49 17.22
C GLY A 12 -4.45 -3.83 18.60
N PRO A 13 -3.22 -4.35 18.72
CA PRO A 13 -2.64 -4.69 20.00
C PRO A 13 -2.38 -3.43 20.82
N PHE A 14 -3.11 -3.29 21.91
CA PHE A 14 -2.93 -2.21 22.88
C PHE A 14 -1.92 -2.60 23.95
N PRO A 15 -1.11 -1.66 24.49
CA PRO A 15 -0.23 -1.92 25.61
C PRO A 15 -1.03 -2.45 26.84
N PRO A 16 -0.51 -3.44 27.59
CA PRO A 16 -1.18 -3.96 28.77
C PRO A 16 -1.34 -2.85 29.83
N GLY A 17 -2.56 -2.71 30.37
CA GLY A 17 -2.89 -1.75 31.44
C GLY A 17 -3.72 -0.54 31.01
N MET A 18 -4.19 -0.50 29.76
CA MET A 18 -5.00 0.61 29.25
C MET A 18 -6.49 0.39 29.53
N ASN A 19 -7.11 1.32 30.22
CA ASN A 19 -8.55 1.31 30.46
C ASN A 19 -9.26 1.94 29.24
N MET A 20 -9.63 1.09 28.24
CA MET A 20 -10.16 1.50 26.94
C MET A 20 -11.52 2.19 26.98
N LYS A 21 -12.21 2.16 28.10
CA LYS A 21 -13.53 2.80 28.24
C LYS A 21 -13.52 4.32 28.20
N HIS A 22 -12.35 4.94 28.44
CA HIS A 22 -12.24 6.40 28.57
C HIS A 22 -10.98 6.89 27.87
N SER A 23 -11.04 6.97 26.54
CA SER A 23 -9.97 7.53 25.73
C SER A 23 -10.52 8.34 24.56
N MET A 24 -9.93 9.51 24.35
CA MET A 24 -10.18 10.34 23.17
C MET A 24 -9.33 9.85 22.00
N LYS A 25 -9.94 9.61 20.84
CA LYS A 25 -9.22 9.14 19.65
C LYS A 25 -9.03 10.25 18.63
N TYR A 26 -7.86 10.26 18.01
CA TYR A 26 -7.52 11.16 16.91
C TYR A 26 -6.83 10.39 15.78
N SER A 27 -7.31 10.56 14.54
CA SER A 27 -6.71 9.96 13.35
C SER A 27 -5.69 10.90 12.74
N LEU A 28 -4.42 10.46 12.68
CA LEU A 28 -3.32 11.24 12.15
C LEU A 28 -2.94 10.71 10.76
N ASN A 29 -3.24 11.46 9.71
CA ASN A 29 -2.86 11.12 8.35
C ASN A 29 -1.36 11.33 8.14
N VAL A 30 -0.69 10.27 7.65
CA VAL A 30 0.77 10.25 7.42
C VAL A 30 1.04 9.65 6.05
N THR A 31 1.86 10.31 5.24
CA THR A 31 2.26 9.80 3.93
C THR A 31 3.28 8.67 4.06
N LEU A 32 3.38 7.81 3.05
CA LEU A 32 4.35 6.72 3.03
C LEU A 32 5.80 7.23 3.14
N LYS A 33 6.11 8.37 2.51
CA LYS A 33 7.42 9.03 2.60
C LYS A 33 7.73 9.52 4.02
N GLU A 34 6.73 10.03 4.74
CA GLU A 34 6.89 10.43 6.14
C GLU A 34 7.09 9.22 7.06
N LEU A 35 6.42 8.09 6.77
CA LEU A 35 6.63 6.83 7.50
C LEU A 35 8.01 6.23 7.21
N TYR A 36 8.54 6.45 6.00
CA TYR A 36 9.88 6.03 5.62
C TYR A 36 10.97 6.83 6.37
N ASN A 37 10.82 8.15 6.45
CA ASN A 37 11.82 9.04 7.03
C ASN A 37 11.66 9.27 8.54
N GLY A 38 10.45 9.02 9.06
CA GLY A 38 10.01 9.59 10.31
C GLY A 38 9.65 11.08 10.14
N THR A 39 8.75 11.57 10.94
CA THR A 39 8.30 12.98 10.86
C THR A 39 7.79 13.49 12.19
N LYS A 40 7.76 14.82 12.33
CA LYS A 40 7.04 15.50 13.42
C LYS A 40 5.77 16.08 12.86
N LYS A 41 4.64 15.75 13.45
CA LYS A 41 3.32 16.28 13.10
C LYS A 41 2.81 17.18 14.22
N GLU A 42 2.33 18.34 13.83
CA GLU A 42 1.66 19.28 14.72
C GLU A 42 0.18 19.32 14.41
N PHE A 43 -0.65 19.24 15.43
CA PHE A 43 -2.11 19.36 15.32
C PHE A 43 -2.70 19.90 16.62
N THR A 44 -3.94 20.35 16.52
CA THR A 44 -4.66 20.97 17.60
C THR A 44 -5.88 20.16 17.98
N ILE A 45 -6.08 19.95 19.27
CA ILE A 45 -7.27 19.30 19.83
C ILE A 45 -8.01 20.26 20.76
N HIS A 46 -9.33 20.20 20.71
CA HIS A 46 -10.21 20.83 21.67
C HIS A 46 -10.70 19.78 22.66
N HIS A 47 -10.48 19.99 23.94
CA HIS A 47 -10.89 19.08 24.99
C HIS A 47 -11.46 19.83 26.20
N LYS A 48 -12.30 19.15 27.00
CA LYS A 48 -12.89 19.71 28.24
C LYS A 48 -11.88 19.67 29.36
N THR A 49 -11.74 20.79 30.08
CA THR A 49 -10.94 20.88 31.31
C THR A 49 -11.77 20.49 32.54
N LYS A 50 -11.11 20.37 33.70
CA LYS A 50 -11.75 20.10 34.99
C LYS A 50 -12.78 21.18 35.37
N GLU A 51 -12.55 22.41 34.93
CA GLU A 51 -13.44 23.55 35.14
C GLU A 51 -14.64 23.57 34.19
N GLY A 52 -14.78 22.54 33.33
CA GLY A 52 -15.86 22.42 32.33
C GLY A 52 -15.72 23.31 31.10
N GLN A 53 -14.54 23.98 30.96
CA GLN A 53 -14.27 24.86 29.82
C GLN A 53 -13.64 24.05 28.66
N MET A 54 -13.91 24.48 27.42
CA MET A 54 -13.22 23.95 26.24
C MET A 54 -11.84 24.61 26.11
N LYS A 55 -10.80 23.80 26.14
CA LYS A 55 -9.40 24.23 25.95
C LYS A 55 -8.88 23.75 24.61
N LYS A 56 -8.16 24.63 23.92
CA LYS A 56 -7.41 24.32 22.69
C LYS A 56 -5.97 24.00 23.06
N THR A 57 -5.51 22.79 22.72
CA THR A 57 -4.14 22.36 23.01
C THR A 57 -3.44 21.90 21.73
N ASN A 58 -2.24 22.42 21.48
CA ASN A 58 -1.40 22.03 20.38
C ASN A 58 -0.51 20.86 20.81
N TYR A 59 -0.47 19.80 19.99
CA TYR A 59 0.37 18.63 20.19
C TYR A 59 1.39 18.52 19.06
N ILE A 60 2.63 18.19 19.43
CA ILE A 60 3.70 17.84 18.50
C ILE A 60 4.02 16.37 18.73
N ILE A 61 3.74 15.53 17.74
CA ILE A 61 3.94 14.10 17.81
C ILE A 61 5.08 13.69 16.89
N ASN A 62 6.00 12.89 17.44
CA ASN A 62 7.10 12.31 16.69
C ASN A 62 6.65 10.94 16.14
N VAL A 63 6.37 10.86 14.84
CA VAL A 63 6.10 9.60 14.14
C VAL A 63 7.42 8.94 13.79
N LYS A 64 7.68 7.79 14.38
CA LYS A 64 8.93 7.05 14.16
C LYS A 64 8.94 6.44 12.76
N LYS A 65 10.14 6.38 12.13
CA LYS A 65 10.32 5.64 10.87
C LYS A 65 9.93 4.17 11.03
N GLY A 66 9.34 3.61 9.99
CA GLY A 66 8.81 2.26 10.00
C GLY A 66 7.47 2.10 10.70
N SER A 67 6.88 3.15 11.28
CA SER A 67 5.51 3.08 11.83
C SER A 67 4.52 2.61 10.77
N LYS A 68 3.46 1.91 11.22
CA LYS A 68 2.47 1.25 10.34
C LYS A 68 1.10 1.90 10.47
N HIS A 69 0.25 1.68 9.46
CA HIS A 69 -1.17 1.96 9.56
C HIS A 69 -1.75 1.27 10.80
N GLY A 70 -2.53 1.99 11.59
CA GLY A 70 -3.13 1.48 12.82
C GLY A 70 -2.24 1.57 14.06
N ASP A 71 -0.94 1.92 13.95
CA ASP A 71 -0.10 2.16 15.12
C ASP A 71 -0.69 3.28 15.98
N ASN A 72 -0.65 3.09 17.30
CA ASN A 72 -1.20 4.04 18.26
C ASN A 72 -0.08 4.76 19.04
N ILE A 73 -0.21 6.07 19.17
CA ILE A 73 0.61 6.91 20.01
C ILE A 73 -0.27 7.43 21.13
N VAL A 74 0.13 7.23 22.39
CA VAL A 74 -0.68 7.58 23.54
C VAL A 74 -0.08 8.80 24.23
N VAL A 75 -0.91 9.82 24.39
CA VAL A 75 -0.62 10.97 25.25
C VAL A 75 -1.46 10.84 26.50
N LYS A 76 -0.79 10.56 27.64
CA LYS A 76 -1.45 10.40 28.93
C LYS A 76 -2.14 11.69 29.32
N GLU A 77 -3.38 11.57 29.83
CA GLU A 77 -4.19 12.70 30.27
C GLU A 77 -4.36 13.82 29.21
N GLY A 78 -4.28 13.46 27.92
CA GLY A 78 -4.34 14.42 26.80
C GLY A 78 -5.75 14.66 26.25
N GLY A 79 -6.78 13.97 26.77
CA GLY A 79 -8.16 14.03 26.32
C GLY A 79 -9.07 14.88 27.18
N ASN A 80 -10.37 14.54 27.21
CA ASN A 80 -11.39 15.24 28.02
C ASN A 80 -11.29 14.87 29.49
N TYR A 81 -11.64 15.82 30.36
CA TYR A 81 -11.92 15.52 31.76
C TYR A 81 -13.35 14.94 31.91
N ILE A 82 -13.46 13.84 32.64
CA ILE A 82 -14.71 13.14 32.95
C ILE A 82 -15.06 13.38 34.43
N PRO A 83 -16.03 14.29 34.74
CA PRO A 83 -16.36 14.64 36.10
C PRO A 83 -16.84 13.46 36.96
N GLU A 84 -17.62 12.55 36.36
CA GLU A 84 -18.22 11.39 37.04
C GLU A 84 -17.19 10.44 37.60
N LEU A 85 -16.01 10.38 36.97
CA LEU A 85 -14.91 9.49 37.34
C LEU A 85 -13.73 10.26 37.96
N ASN A 86 -13.78 11.59 37.95
CA ASN A 86 -12.68 12.46 38.38
C ASN A 86 -11.34 12.12 37.71
N ILE A 87 -11.36 11.83 36.38
CA ILE A 87 -10.18 11.49 35.59
C ILE A 87 -10.12 12.34 34.31
N THR A 88 -8.92 12.50 33.77
CA THR A 88 -8.69 12.99 32.41
C THR A 88 -8.43 11.80 31.49
N GLU A 89 -9.09 11.76 30.35
CA GLU A 89 -8.91 10.70 29.34
C GLU A 89 -7.50 10.74 28.76
N ASP A 90 -6.97 9.57 28.38
CA ASP A 90 -5.82 9.51 27.50
C ASP A 90 -6.23 9.90 26.08
N LEU A 91 -5.33 10.58 25.35
CA LEU A 91 -5.48 10.84 23.94
C LEU A 91 -4.72 9.76 23.15
N ILE A 92 -5.46 8.97 22.38
CA ILE A 92 -4.93 7.95 21.48
C ILE A 92 -4.87 8.50 20.07
N ILE A 93 -3.66 8.61 19.53
CA ILE A 93 -3.43 9.08 18.16
C ILE A 93 -3.13 7.87 17.29
N GLN A 94 -4.06 7.53 16.39
CA GLN A 94 -3.91 6.42 15.46
C GLN A 94 -3.31 6.90 14.14
N ILE A 95 -2.24 6.25 13.68
CA ILE A 95 -1.60 6.53 12.40
C ILE A 95 -2.46 5.96 11.28
N ILE A 96 -2.84 6.84 10.34
CA ILE A 96 -3.53 6.48 9.11
C ILE A 96 -2.58 6.70 7.94
N GLU A 97 -2.05 5.61 7.40
CA GLU A 97 -1.19 5.65 6.22
C GLU A 97 -2.01 6.08 5.01
N GLN A 98 -1.52 7.09 4.29
CA GLN A 98 -2.15 7.56 3.05
C GLN A 98 -1.66 6.74 1.86
N ASN A 99 -2.53 6.52 0.89
CA ASN A 99 -2.17 5.87 -0.36
C ASN A 99 -1.03 6.65 -1.05
N HIS A 100 -0.10 5.90 -1.62
CA HIS A 100 0.99 6.44 -2.43
C HIS A 100 0.71 6.20 -3.92
N GLU A 101 1.15 7.11 -4.78
CA GLU A 101 0.88 7.06 -6.22
C GLU A 101 1.48 5.81 -6.88
N TYR A 102 2.70 5.44 -6.48
CA TYR A 102 3.45 4.35 -7.12
C TYR A 102 3.60 3.12 -6.22
N TYR A 103 3.73 3.31 -4.90
CA TYR A 103 4.02 2.22 -3.97
C TYR A 103 2.77 1.71 -3.27
N LYS A 104 2.65 0.39 -3.21
CA LYS A 104 1.75 -0.34 -2.31
C LYS A 104 2.60 -0.96 -1.20
N ARG A 105 2.27 -0.70 0.04
CA ARG A 105 2.98 -1.28 1.19
C ARG A 105 2.31 -2.55 1.67
N LYS A 106 3.11 -3.60 1.92
CA LYS A 106 2.68 -4.81 2.62
C LYS A 106 3.70 -5.13 3.71
N ASN A 107 3.33 -4.90 4.97
CA ASN A 107 4.24 -4.97 6.11
C ASN A 107 5.44 -4.00 5.98
N ASN A 108 6.64 -4.55 5.77
CA ASN A 108 7.86 -3.77 5.57
C ASN A 108 8.28 -3.74 4.10
N ASP A 109 7.63 -4.49 3.23
CA ASP A 109 7.94 -4.51 1.81
C ASP A 109 7.13 -3.48 1.04
N LEU A 110 7.75 -2.97 -0.03
CA LEU A 110 7.13 -2.06 -0.99
C LEU A 110 6.92 -2.78 -2.31
N TYR A 111 5.77 -2.58 -2.91
CA TYR A 111 5.41 -3.12 -4.22
C TYR A 111 5.26 -1.99 -5.21
N ILE A 112 5.79 -2.16 -6.42
CA ILE A 112 5.67 -1.20 -7.52
C ILE A 112 5.37 -1.95 -8.81
N ASP A 113 4.45 -1.40 -9.61
CA ASP A 113 4.19 -1.84 -10.97
C ASP A 113 5.14 -1.07 -11.92
N HIS A 114 5.93 -1.75 -12.74
CA HIS A 114 6.87 -1.14 -13.67
C HIS A 114 6.66 -1.66 -15.09
N THR A 115 6.56 -0.76 -16.04
CA THR A 115 6.27 -1.11 -17.43
C THR A 115 7.55 -1.15 -18.24
N ILE A 116 7.77 -2.24 -18.97
CA ILE A 116 8.90 -2.45 -19.88
C ILE A 116 8.42 -2.88 -21.26
N SER A 117 9.24 -2.66 -22.28
CA SER A 117 8.98 -3.17 -23.63
C SER A 117 9.28 -4.66 -23.72
N LEU A 118 8.70 -5.34 -24.74
CA LEU A 118 9.03 -6.73 -25.05
C LEU A 118 10.54 -6.93 -25.34
N ALA A 119 11.19 -5.95 -25.96
CA ALA A 119 12.62 -6.02 -26.21
C ALA A 119 13.46 -6.02 -24.93
N GLU A 120 13.11 -5.16 -23.97
CA GLU A 120 13.73 -5.13 -22.63
C GLU A 120 13.47 -6.43 -21.87
N ALA A 121 12.25 -6.96 -21.96
CA ALA A 121 11.90 -8.22 -21.31
C ALA A 121 12.74 -9.42 -21.85
N LEU A 122 13.04 -9.44 -23.15
CA LEU A 122 13.80 -10.53 -23.78
C LEU A 122 15.31 -10.37 -23.68
N CYS A 123 15.80 -9.13 -23.71
CA CYS A 123 17.24 -8.85 -23.77
C CYS A 123 17.85 -8.47 -22.43
N GLY A 124 17.02 -8.30 -21.40
CA GLY A 124 17.42 -7.65 -20.16
C GLY A 124 17.39 -6.13 -20.29
N CYS A 125 17.39 -5.45 -19.14
CA CYS A 125 17.32 -4.00 -19.09
C CYS A 125 17.96 -3.43 -17.83
N SER A 126 18.25 -2.14 -17.88
CA SER A 126 18.60 -1.35 -16.70
C SER A 126 17.38 -0.55 -16.25
N ILE A 127 16.98 -0.73 -15.01
CA ILE A 127 15.83 -0.08 -14.41
C ILE A 127 16.30 1.02 -13.47
N THR A 128 15.69 2.19 -13.58
CA THR A 128 15.95 3.32 -12.68
C THR A 128 14.62 3.74 -12.04
N ILE A 129 14.57 3.73 -10.71
CA ILE A 129 13.40 4.07 -9.92
C ILE A 129 13.73 5.26 -9.01
N GLU A 130 12.91 6.29 -9.03
CA GLU A 130 12.96 7.36 -8.05
C GLU A 130 12.36 6.85 -6.73
N HIS A 131 13.24 6.64 -5.74
CA HIS A 131 12.87 6.06 -4.46
C HIS A 131 13.03 7.09 -3.35
N PHE A 132 11.98 7.42 -2.64
CA PHE A 132 11.88 8.43 -1.57
C PHE A 132 12.99 9.50 -1.50
N ASN A 133 14.24 9.13 -1.16
CA ASN A 133 15.38 10.03 -0.93
C ASN A 133 16.56 9.71 -1.85
N GLU A 134 16.47 8.70 -2.71
CA GLU A 134 17.56 8.26 -3.59
C GLU A 134 17.02 7.80 -4.95
N ILE A 135 17.90 7.70 -5.91
CA ILE A 135 17.62 7.05 -7.19
C ILE A 135 18.24 5.66 -7.13
N ILE A 136 17.41 4.63 -7.31
CA ILE A 136 17.85 3.24 -7.34
C ILE A 136 18.02 2.84 -8.80
N THR A 137 19.20 2.34 -9.16
CA THR A 137 19.47 1.76 -10.49
C THR A 137 19.96 0.34 -10.31
N PHE A 138 19.36 -0.59 -11.02
CA PHE A 138 19.74 -2.00 -11.04
C PHE A 138 19.57 -2.58 -12.43
N GLN A 139 20.24 -3.69 -12.71
CA GLN A 139 20.23 -4.36 -14.00
C GLN A 139 19.64 -5.76 -13.88
N ILE A 140 18.81 -6.12 -14.84
CA ILE A 140 18.30 -7.49 -15.03
C ILE A 140 18.92 -8.02 -16.33
N ASN A 141 19.70 -9.10 -16.23
CA ASN A 141 20.42 -9.70 -17.35
C ASN A 141 19.75 -10.97 -17.87
N GLU A 142 18.64 -11.38 -17.28
CA GLU A 142 17.86 -12.54 -17.66
C GLU A 142 16.56 -12.14 -18.37
N ILE A 143 15.90 -13.14 -18.98
CA ILE A 143 14.59 -12.93 -19.60
C ILE A 143 13.54 -12.69 -18.51
N ILE A 144 12.87 -11.54 -18.58
CA ILE A 144 11.77 -11.17 -17.69
C ILE A 144 10.50 -11.83 -18.19
N LYS A 145 9.94 -12.74 -17.38
CA LYS A 145 8.73 -13.49 -17.74
C LYS A 145 7.48 -12.78 -17.21
N PRO A 146 6.35 -12.87 -17.91
CA PRO A 146 5.07 -12.42 -17.38
C PRO A 146 4.73 -13.10 -16.04
N ASN A 147 4.05 -12.39 -15.14
CA ASN A 147 3.60 -12.88 -13.83
C ASN A 147 4.76 -13.35 -12.92
N THR A 148 5.94 -12.76 -13.07
CA THR A 148 7.10 -13.03 -12.21
C THR A 148 7.46 -11.75 -11.44
N LEU A 149 7.58 -11.87 -10.13
CA LEU A 149 7.99 -10.75 -9.26
C LEU A 149 9.50 -10.73 -9.12
N TYR A 150 10.07 -9.55 -9.18
CA TYR A 150 11.48 -9.29 -8.93
C TYR A 150 11.68 -8.59 -7.60
N LYS A 151 12.79 -8.87 -6.94
CA LYS A 151 13.09 -8.33 -5.62
C LYS A 151 14.40 -7.56 -5.61
N VAL A 152 14.37 -6.36 -5.05
CA VAL A 152 15.57 -5.59 -4.69
C VAL A 152 15.65 -5.55 -3.17
N GLU A 153 16.68 -6.18 -2.62
CA GLU A 153 16.86 -6.33 -1.18
C GLU A 153 17.13 -4.99 -0.50
N ASP A 154 16.63 -4.86 0.75
CA ASP A 154 16.80 -3.68 1.62
C ASP A 154 16.32 -2.35 1.00
N LYS A 155 15.37 -2.40 0.06
CA LYS A 155 14.75 -1.23 -0.57
C LYS A 155 13.25 -1.09 -0.25
N GLY A 156 12.77 -1.76 0.80
CA GLY A 156 11.45 -1.58 1.37
C GLY A 156 11.40 -0.51 2.46
N MET A 157 10.38 -0.58 3.31
CA MET A 157 10.20 0.30 4.47
C MET A 157 11.19 -0.02 5.58
N PRO A 158 11.59 0.98 6.39
CA PRO A 158 12.37 0.74 7.59
C PRO A 158 11.64 -0.22 8.53
N ILE A 159 12.37 -1.16 9.10
CA ILE A 159 11.84 -2.10 10.08
C ILE A 159 11.87 -1.44 11.46
N LYS A 160 10.71 -1.37 12.11
CA LYS A 160 10.58 -0.87 13.48
C LYS A 160 10.79 -2.06 14.42
N TYR A 161 11.92 -2.08 15.08
CA TYR A 161 12.22 -3.13 16.05
C TYR A 161 11.52 -2.85 17.39
N ASN A 162 10.90 -3.89 17.94
CA ASN A 162 10.58 -3.97 19.37
C ASN A 162 11.74 -4.70 20.03
N GLU A 163 12.38 -4.07 20.98
CA GLU A 163 13.58 -4.61 21.67
C GLU A 163 13.38 -6.01 22.29
N ASN A 164 12.14 -6.48 22.39
CA ASN A 164 11.77 -7.73 23.08
C ASN A 164 11.38 -8.91 22.14
N GLU A 165 11.41 -8.75 20.79
CA GLU A 165 10.83 -9.72 19.86
C GLU A 165 11.79 -10.21 18.76
N LEU A 166 13.10 -10.02 18.90
CA LEU A 166 14.05 -10.31 17.82
C LEU A 166 14.53 -11.77 17.78
N SER A 167 14.36 -12.43 16.64
CA SER A 167 15.24 -13.51 16.24
C SER A 167 16.59 -12.96 15.74
N GLU A 168 17.69 -13.69 15.95
CA GLU A 168 19.05 -13.23 15.58
C GLU A 168 19.19 -12.88 14.09
N ASP A 169 18.44 -13.52 13.20
CA ASP A 169 18.46 -13.26 11.75
C ASP A 169 17.70 -11.99 11.34
N GLU A 170 16.65 -11.63 12.07
CA GLU A 170 15.87 -10.40 11.83
C GLU A 170 16.56 -9.14 12.40
N ALA A 171 17.39 -9.30 13.40
CA ALA A 171 18.11 -8.20 14.06
C ALA A 171 19.09 -7.45 13.13
N ASN A 172 19.51 -8.07 12.02
CA ASN A 172 20.46 -7.48 11.08
C ASN A 172 19.80 -6.73 9.92
N ARG A 173 18.51 -6.94 9.63
CA ARG A 173 17.81 -6.27 8.52
C ARG A 173 17.23 -4.93 8.96
N LYS A 174 17.69 -3.85 8.35
CA LYS A 174 17.20 -2.49 8.65
C LYS A 174 15.96 -2.11 7.83
N TYR A 175 15.76 -2.73 6.68
CA TYR A 175 14.69 -2.44 5.72
C TYR A 175 14.05 -3.73 5.22
N GLY A 176 12.79 -3.64 4.78
CA GLY A 176 12.15 -4.66 3.94
C GLY A 176 12.66 -4.62 2.52
N ASP A 177 12.00 -5.32 1.61
CA ASP A 177 12.38 -5.42 0.21
C ASP A 177 11.50 -4.55 -0.70
N LEU A 178 12.03 -4.17 -1.85
CA LEU A 178 11.25 -3.62 -2.96
C LEU A 178 10.90 -4.76 -3.91
N ILE A 179 9.62 -4.98 -4.12
CA ILE A 179 9.08 -6.00 -5.02
C ILE A 179 8.55 -5.29 -6.27
N ILE A 180 8.97 -5.77 -7.43
CA ILE A 180 8.63 -5.17 -8.73
C ILE A 180 7.81 -6.16 -9.52
N ASP A 181 6.63 -5.73 -9.96
CA ASP A 181 5.79 -6.43 -10.91
C ASP A 181 5.94 -5.78 -12.28
N PHE A 182 6.37 -6.56 -13.29
CA PHE A 182 6.61 -6.04 -14.63
C PHE A 182 5.41 -6.23 -15.54
N THR A 183 4.91 -5.13 -16.06
CA THR A 183 3.97 -5.12 -17.19
C THR A 183 4.77 -5.05 -18.49
N ILE A 184 4.66 -6.07 -19.33
CA ILE A 184 5.38 -6.17 -20.61
C ILE A 184 4.50 -5.60 -21.72
N LEU A 185 4.94 -4.51 -22.33
CA LEU A 185 4.26 -3.92 -23.49
C LEU A 185 4.67 -4.63 -24.79
N PHE A 186 3.70 -5.24 -25.41
CA PHE A 186 3.85 -5.78 -26.74
C PHE A 186 3.68 -4.68 -27.80
N PRO A 187 4.42 -4.75 -28.91
CA PRO A 187 4.23 -3.82 -30.02
C PRO A 187 2.85 -4.04 -30.66
N ASN A 188 2.15 -2.95 -30.97
CA ASN A 188 0.81 -3.02 -31.59
C ASN A 188 0.86 -3.66 -32.98
N GLN A 189 1.95 -3.46 -33.73
CA GLN A 189 2.13 -4.00 -35.07
C GLN A 189 3.60 -4.29 -35.37
N LEU A 190 3.82 -5.28 -36.20
CA LEU A 190 5.13 -5.62 -36.74
C LEU A 190 5.04 -5.66 -38.27
N ASN A 191 6.04 -5.12 -38.94
CA ASN A 191 6.15 -5.25 -40.39
C ASN A 191 6.65 -6.68 -40.77
N GLU A 192 6.45 -7.08 -42.02
CA GLU A 192 6.77 -8.40 -42.51
C GLU A 192 8.25 -8.79 -42.31
N THR A 193 9.17 -7.83 -42.48
CA THR A 193 10.60 -8.05 -42.24
C THR A 193 10.87 -8.46 -40.79
N LYS A 194 10.27 -7.77 -39.80
CA LYS A 194 10.41 -8.10 -38.38
C LYS A 194 9.79 -9.44 -38.05
N ILE A 195 8.62 -9.75 -38.64
CA ILE A 195 7.95 -11.04 -38.46
C ILE A 195 8.87 -12.17 -38.95
N ASN A 196 9.43 -12.03 -40.15
CA ASN A 196 10.31 -13.05 -40.71
C ASN A 196 11.62 -13.24 -39.92
N LEU A 197 12.16 -12.16 -39.33
CA LEU A 197 13.29 -12.22 -38.41
C LEU A 197 12.94 -12.98 -37.12
N LEU A 198 11.81 -12.68 -36.51
CA LEU A 198 11.35 -13.38 -35.31
C LEU A 198 11.09 -14.86 -35.55
N ARG A 199 10.46 -15.21 -36.69
CA ARG A 199 10.27 -16.61 -37.08
C ARG A 199 11.59 -17.37 -37.16
N LYS A 200 12.60 -16.76 -37.79
CA LYS A 200 13.95 -17.36 -37.85
C LYS A 200 14.60 -17.49 -36.47
N LEU A 201 14.50 -16.44 -35.65
CA LEU A 201 15.13 -16.40 -34.33
C LEU A 201 14.54 -17.45 -33.38
N PHE A 202 13.23 -17.64 -33.44
CA PHE A 202 12.53 -18.56 -32.53
C PHE A 202 12.21 -19.91 -33.19
N ASN A 203 12.77 -20.21 -34.37
CA ASN A 203 12.51 -21.45 -35.11
C ASN A 203 11.00 -21.73 -35.30
N HIS A 204 10.23 -20.68 -35.59
CA HIS A 204 8.79 -20.75 -35.81
C HIS A 204 8.50 -20.67 -37.32
N PRO A 205 8.28 -21.81 -38.00
CA PRO A 205 8.01 -21.82 -39.44
C PRO A 205 6.66 -21.16 -39.75
N GLU A 206 6.49 -20.72 -41.00
CA GLU A 206 5.20 -20.27 -41.49
C GLU A 206 4.26 -21.47 -41.68
N GLU A 207 3.22 -21.55 -40.87
CA GLU A 207 2.15 -22.51 -41.02
C GLU A 207 1.13 -21.97 -42.04
N LYS A 208 1.05 -22.61 -43.21
CA LYS A 208 -0.01 -22.35 -44.17
C LYS A 208 -1.18 -23.28 -43.86
N THR A 209 -2.15 -22.80 -43.11
CA THR A 209 -3.39 -23.54 -42.85
C THR A 209 -4.45 -23.06 -43.84
N GLU A 210 -5.04 -23.98 -44.59
CA GLU A 210 -6.23 -23.73 -45.42
C GLU A 210 -7.47 -23.71 -44.50
N THR A 211 -7.63 -22.62 -43.73
CA THR A 211 -8.83 -22.43 -42.92
C THR A 211 -9.50 -21.10 -43.28
N SER A 212 -10.82 -21.10 -43.33
CA SER A 212 -11.62 -19.91 -43.52
C SER A 212 -11.98 -19.21 -42.20
N LEU A 213 -11.66 -19.83 -41.08
CA LEU A 213 -11.92 -19.25 -39.75
C LEU A 213 -10.75 -18.41 -39.27
N VAL A 214 -11.01 -17.16 -38.96
CA VAL A 214 -10.03 -16.20 -38.44
C VAL A 214 -10.53 -15.67 -37.10
N ALA A 215 -9.67 -15.74 -36.08
CA ALA A 215 -9.95 -15.13 -34.80
C ALA A 215 -9.48 -13.67 -34.81
N TYR A 216 -10.29 -12.81 -34.23
CA TYR A 216 -9.97 -11.38 -34.07
C TYR A 216 -9.89 -11.05 -32.59
N TYR A 217 -9.11 -10.03 -32.28
CA TYR A 217 -9.09 -9.44 -30.95
C TYR A 217 -10.51 -8.99 -30.56
N TYR A 218 -10.93 -9.38 -29.38
CA TYR A 218 -12.25 -9.06 -28.85
C TYR A 218 -12.15 -8.05 -27.69
N LYS A 219 -11.55 -8.45 -26.57
CA LYS A 219 -11.38 -7.62 -25.37
C LYS A 219 -10.19 -8.10 -24.56
N ASP A 220 -9.64 -7.21 -23.73
CA ASP A 220 -8.68 -7.60 -22.72
C ASP A 220 -9.36 -8.40 -21.60
N LYS A 221 -8.62 -9.35 -21.03
CA LYS A 221 -9.13 -10.22 -19.96
C LYS A 221 -9.57 -9.42 -18.74
N GLU A 222 -8.85 -8.33 -18.42
CA GLU A 222 -9.18 -7.45 -17.31
C GLU A 222 -10.51 -6.73 -17.47
N ASP A 223 -10.85 -6.34 -18.70
CA ASP A 223 -12.11 -5.68 -19.01
C ASP A 223 -13.28 -6.65 -18.90
N ILE A 224 -13.09 -7.91 -19.33
CA ILE A 224 -14.09 -8.96 -19.15
C ILE A 224 -14.33 -9.23 -17.67
N VAL A 225 -13.29 -9.32 -16.86
CA VAL A 225 -13.39 -9.54 -15.41
C VAL A 225 -14.15 -8.39 -14.74
N LYS A 226 -13.86 -7.13 -15.11
CA LYS A 226 -14.59 -5.95 -14.59
C LYS A 226 -16.07 -5.98 -14.95
N GLU A 227 -16.41 -6.38 -16.18
CA GLU A 227 -17.81 -6.53 -16.62
C GLU A 227 -18.53 -7.59 -15.78
N LEU A 228 -17.92 -8.77 -15.59
CA LEU A 228 -18.51 -9.86 -14.81
C LEU A 228 -18.74 -9.46 -13.32
N ILE A 229 -17.79 -8.77 -12.70
CA ILE A 229 -17.94 -8.27 -11.33
C ILE A 229 -19.09 -7.27 -11.24
N ASN A 230 -19.22 -6.38 -12.21
CA ASN A 230 -20.31 -5.38 -12.23
C ASN A 230 -21.69 -6.04 -12.43
N GLU A 231 -21.78 -7.10 -13.23
CA GLU A 231 -23.02 -7.88 -13.42
C GLU A 231 -23.43 -8.62 -12.13
N GLU A 232 -22.47 -9.20 -11.40
CA GLU A 232 -22.73 -9.86 -10.11
C GLU A 232 -23.25 -8.85 -9.08
N ASN A 233 -22.62 -7.68 -8.95
CA ASN A 233 -23.03 -6.64 -8.02
C ASN A 233 -24.44 -6.06 -8.33
N GLN A 234 -24.85 -6.00 -9.60
CA GLN A 234 -26.19 -5.55 -9.98
C GLN A 234 -27.28 -6.59 -9.67
N ASN A 235 -26.96 -7.87 -9.69
CA ASN A 235 -27.88 -8.95 -9.36
C ASN A 235 -28.12 -9.11 -7.85
N GLU A 236 -27.23 -8.58 -7.01
CA GLU A 236 -27.38 -8.59 -5.53
C GLU A 236 -28.22 -7.42 -5.00
N GLU A 237 -28.48 -6.37 -5.80
CA GLU A 237 -29.22 -5.18 -5.38
C GLU A 237 -30.76 -5.24 -5.61
N GLU A 238 -31.34 -6.34 -6.05
CA GLU A 238 -32.80 -6.48 -6.07
C GLU A 238 -33.33 -7.02 -4.72
N PRO A 239 -33.75 -6.17 -3.78
CA PRO A 239 -34.49 -6.61 -2.61
C PRO A 239 -35.90 -6.99 -3.07
N GLY A 240 -36.23 -8.28 -2.97
CA GLY A 240 -37.56 -8.78 -3.22
C GLY A 240 -38.61 -7.99 -2.49
N CYS A 241 -39.46 -7.29 -3.22
CA CYS A 241 -40.71 -6.75 -2.70
C CYS A 241 -41.59 -7.92 -2.22
N ILE A 242 -41.62 -8.11 -0.91
CA ILE A 242 -42.65 -8.92 -0.26
C ILE A 242 -43.93 -8.08 -0.29
N GLN A 243 -44.83 -8.40 -1.20
CA GLN A 243 -46.23 -7.95 -1.12
C GLN A 243 -46.93 -8.78 -0.06
N GLN A 244 -47.42 -8.11 0.97
CA GLN A 244 -48.57 -8.54 1.78
C GLN A 244 -49.83 -7.85 1.31
#